data_a266b75f8f6b87b897ef865f8de329c3
#
_entry.id   a266b75f8f6b87b897ef865f8de329c3
#
_cell.length_a   1.000
_cell.length_b   1.000
_cell.length_c   1.000
_cell.angle_alpha   90.00
_cell.angle_beta   90.00
_cell.angle_gamma   90.00
#
_symmetry.space_group_name_H-M   'P 1'
#
loop_
_entity.id
_entity.type
_entity.pdbx_description
1 polymer ?
#
loop_
_entity_poly.entity_id
_entity_poly.type
_entity_poly.pdbx_seq_one_letter_code
_entity_poly.pdbx_strand_id
1 'polypeptide(L)'
;MKVKLNTALSLIGCALFSQAAMSANWELVWQDEFTNRISPDWVFETGNNNGWGNQELQYYQRQNATVEQGNLVITAKREDVNGFRYTSSRMKTQGLASFRYGRVEARIRLPNGSGLWPAFWMLGSNIDRVDWPRCGELDIMEHINSENQIYGTAHWENNGHASYSSPSYNLDVSQYHNYAIEWDENEIRWYVDGNMYHVMSIANNAGGTEELHNDFFLLLNMAVGGQWPGFNIDESKLPAKMYVDYVRVYRDAERPSDEPSNDFPKQIEAEDFSNMKGVGTGPSNDVGGGDSVGWIDTGDWMSYDNINIPTSGDYRIDYRVSSLNGGGRLSLDHSSGSTVLGYLDIGATGGWDKWKTLSHTVHLNAGTYNFGIYAQQGGFNLNWWRISKL
;
A
#
# COMPACT_ATOMS: atom_id res chain seq x y z
N MET A 1 65.51 -37.65 -32.07
CA MET A 1 65.35 -36.69 -31.03
C MET A 1 63.82 -36.37 -30.93
N LYS A 2 63.09 -37.06 -30.00
CA LYS A 2 61.64 -36.92 -29.89
C LYS A 2 61.36 -36.03 -28.71
N VAL A 3 60.73 -34.88 -28.94
CA VAL A 3 60.27 -33.94 -27.93
C VAL A 3 58.88 -34.39 -27.45
N LYS A 4 58.70 -34.65 -26.20
CA LYS A 4 57.41 -34.92 -25.56
C LYS A 4 56.79 -33.59 -25.10
N LEU A 5 55.61 -33.27 -25.64
CA LEU A 5 54.78 -32.16 -25.17
C LEU A 5 53.92 -32.67 -24.02
N ASN A 6 54.11 -32.12 -22.84
CA ASN A 6 53.22 -32.34 -21.68
C ASN A 6 52.14 -31.29 -21.69
N THR A 7 50.88 -31.71 -21.90
CA THR A 7 49.70 -30.86 -21.76
C THR A 7 49.16 -30.99 -20.35
N ALA A 8 49.28 -29.97 -19.52
CA ALA A 8 48.64 -29.91 -18.22
C ALA A 8 47.21 -29.41 -18.42
N LEU A 9 46.22 -30.25 -18.09
CA LEU A 9 44.83 -29.94 -18.06
C LEU A 9 44.52 -29.27 -16.71
N SER A 10 44.23 -27.94 -16.71
CA SER A 10 43.74 -27.23 -15.52
C SER A 10 42.25 -27.43 -15.42
N LEU A 11 41.79 -28.19 -14.46
CA LEU A 11 40.39 -28.31 -14.07
C LEU A 11 40.02 -27.07 -13.24
N ILE A 12 39.30 -26.13 -13.84
CA ILE A 12 38.63 -25.06 -13.11
C ILE A 12 37.32 -25.65 -12.55
N GLY A 13 37.33 -25.96 -11.25
CA GLY A 13 36.13 -26.34 -10.53
C GLY A 13 35.21 -25.11 -10.36
N CYS A 14 34.11 -25.05 -11.11
CA CYS A 14 32.99 -24.16 -10.78
C CYS A 14 32.34 -24.64 -9.49
N ALA A 15 32.65 -24.00 -8.39
CA ALA A 15 31.87 -24.15 -7.18
C ALA A 15 30.49 -23.48 -7.38
N LEU A 16 29.48 -24.30 -7.63
CA LEU A 16 28.08 -23.89 -7.55
C LEU A 16 27.78 -23.66 -6.08
N PHE A 17 27.80 -22.40 -5.63
CA PHE A 17 27.17 -22.01 -4.37
C PHE A 17 25.67 -22.12 -4.58
N SER A 18 25.08 -23.23 -4.16
CA SER A 18 23.67 -23.32 -3.89
C SER A 18 23.40 -22.39 -2.69
N GLN A 19 22.92 -21.18 -2.93
CA GLN A 19 22.25 -20.44 -1.87
C GLN A 19 21.00 -21.26 -1.53
N ALA A 20 21.04 -21.95 -0.38
CA ALA A 20 19.82 -22.45 0.23
C ALA A 20 18.94 -21.21 0.47
N ALA A 21 17.79 -21.16 -0.19
CA ALA A 21 16.76 -20.18 0.13
C ALA A 21 16.44 -20.40 1.63
N MET A 22 16.84 -19.47 2.47
CA MET A 22 16.40 -19.48 3.87
C MET A 22 14.89 -19.30 3.83
N SER A 23 14.15 -20.21 4.46
CA SER A 23 12.71 -20.05 4.57
C SER A 23 12.47 -18.82 5.44
N ALA A 24 11.69 -17.85 4.93
CA ALA A 24 11.36 -16.66 5.69
C ALA A 24 10.76 -17.04 7.06
N ASN A 25 11.18 -16.32 8.08
CA ASN A 25 10.65 -16.47 9.44
C ASN A 25 9.49 -15.50 9.64
N TRP A 26 8.27 -15.96 9.36
CA TRP A 26 7.08 -15.12 9.35
C TRP A 26 6.62 -14.73 10.75
N GLU A 27 6.58 -13.44 11.06
CA GLU A 27 5.99 -12.85 12.26
C GLU A 27 4.66 -12.19 11.92
N LEU A 28 3.59 -12.57 12.65
CA LEU A 28 2.25 -11.98 12.45
C LEU A 28 2.24 -10.52 12.91
N VAL A 29 1.86 -9.60 12.00
CA VAL A 29 1.81 -8.15 12.29
C VAL A 29 0.40 -7.58 12.28
N TRP A 30 -0.54 -8.19 11.54
CA TRP A 30 -1.94 -7.78 11.52
C TRP A 30 -2.85 -8.98 11.20
N GLN A 31 -4.06 -8.98 11.77
CA GLN A 31 -5.05 -10.01 11.47
C GLN A 31 -6.49 -9.55 11.71
N ASP A 32 -7.43 -10.15 10.97
CA ASP A 32 -8.84 -10.22 11.33
C ASP A 32 -9.32 -11.68 11.21
N GLU A 33 -9.68 -12.26 12.35
CA GLU A 33 -10.13 -13.66 12.47
C GLU A 33 -11.65 -13.78 12.35
N PHE A 34 -12.38 -12.70 12.20
CA PHE A 34 -13.84 -12.62 12.06
C PHE A 34 -14.64 -13.44 13.09
N THR A 35 -14.05 -13.78 14.22
CA THR A 35 -14.63 -14.72 15.21
C THR A 35 -16.01 -14.28 15.69
N ASN A 36 -16.17 -12.99 16.03
CA ASN A 36 -17.44 -12.44 16.55
C ASN A 36 -17.86 -11.13 15.88
N ARG A 37 -16.98 -10.47 15.17
CA ARG A 37 -17.21 -9.19 14.51
C ARG A 37 -16.21 -8.97 13.37
N ILE A 38 -16.50 -8.02 12.51
CA ILE A 38 -15.55 -7.44 11.55
C ILE A 38 -14.73 -6.39 12.32
N SER A 39 -13.40 -6.39 12.17
CA SER A 39 -12.51 -5.40 12.79
C SER A 39 -12.92 -3.97 12.40
N PRO A 40 -12.73 -2.97 13.29
CA PRO A 40 -12.90 -1.57 12.96
C PRO A 40 -11.90 -1.06 11.90
N ASP A 41 -10.87 -1.85 11.57
CA ASP A 41 -9.90 -1.51 10.50
C ASP A 41 -10.47 -1.61 9.09
N TRP A 42 -11.73 -2.05 8.94
CA TRP A 42 -12.41 -2.13 7.65
C TRP A 42 -13.42 -1.00 7.46
N VAL A 43 -13.30 -0.31 6.33
CA VAL A 43 -14.26 0.67 5.80
C VAL A 43 -15.08 0.02 4.69
N PHE A 44 -16.40 0.27 4.68
CA PHE A 44 -17.31 -0.25 3.68
C PHE A 44 -17.60 0.79 2.60
N GLU A 45 -17.46 0.40 1.34
CA GLU A 45 -17.86 1.23 0.23
C GLU A 45 -19.35 1.06 -0.07
N THR A 46 -19.98 2.14 -0.51
CA THR A 46 -21.43 2.17 -0.79
C THR A 46 -21.67 2.75 -2.17
N GLY A 47 -22.55 2.11 -2.94
CA GLY A 47 -22.91 2.57 -4.28
C GLY A 47 -22.42 1.64 -5.38
N ASN A 48 -22.57 2.12 -6.63
CA ASN A 48 -22.08 1.42 -7.81
C ASN A 48 -20.87 2.11 -8.45
N ASN A 49 -20.61 3.38 -8.13
CA ASN A 49 -19.49 4.16 -8.66
C ASN A 49 -19.30 4.01 -10.19
N ASN A 50 -20.39 4.11 -10.95
CA ASN A 50 -20.42 3.90 -12.41
C ASN A 50 -19.83 2.54 -12.86
N GLY A 51 -20.04 1.48 -12.06
CA GLY A 51 -19.57 0.12 -12.36
C GLY A 51 -18.12 -0.14 -11.99
N TRP A 52 -17.54 0.67 -11.09
CA TRP A 52 -16.20 0.47 -10.52
C TRP A 52 -15.07 0.30 -11.56
N GLY A 53 -15.21 0.94 -12.74
CA GLY A 53 -14.27 0.82 -13.84
C GLY A 53 -14.46 -0.42 -14.74
N ASN A 54 -15.26 -1.40 -14.32
CA ASN A 54 -15.43 -2.70 -14.97
C ASN A 54 -16.85 -2.94 -15.49
N GLN A 55 -17.73 -1.92 -15.45
CA GLN A 55 -19.16 -2.03 -15.75
C GLN A 55 -19.89 -3.05 -14.86
N GLU A 56 -19.49 -3.15 -13.60
CA GLU A 56 -20.12 -4.04 -12.62
C GLU A 56 -21.58 -3.61 -12.36
N LEU A 57 -22.44 -4.59 -12.09
CA LEU A 57 -23.88 -4.39 -12.03
C LEU A 57 -24.46 -4.19 -10.62
N GLN A 58 -23.73 -4.54 -9.57
CA GLN A 58 -24.19 -4.46 -8.19
C GLN A 58 -24.12 -3.06 -7.61
N TYR A 59 -24.95 -2.83 -6.61
CA TYR A 59 -24.83 -1.78 -5.63
C TYR A 59 -24.15 -2.35 -4.38
N TYR A 60 -22.99 -1.84 -3.99
CA TYR A 60 -22.33 -2.25 -2.75
C TYR A 60 -22.97 -1.58 -1.54
N GLN A 61 -23.15 -2.37 -0.47
CA GLN A 61 -23.66 -1.89 0.81
C GLN A 61 -23.15 -2.74 1.97
N ARG A 62 -23.03 -2.11 3.14
CA ARG A 62 -22.53 -2.74 4.38
C ARG A 62 -23.33 -3.98 4.80
N GLN A 63 -24.63 -3.98 4.55
CA GLN A 63 -25.57 -5.02 4.98
C GLN A 63 -25.34 -6.37 4.29
N ASN A 64 -24.57 -6.39 3.22
CA ASN A 64 -24.19 -7.62 2.50
C ASN A 64 -22.93 -8.30 3.07
N ALA A 65 -22.30 -7.71 4.11
CA ALA A 65 -21.22 -8.32 4.86
C ALA A 65 -21.65 -8.59 6.30
N THR A 66 -21.62 -9.86 6.69
CA THR A 66 -22.01 -10.34 8.03
C THR A 66 -20.91 -11.21 8.62
N VAL A 67 -20.98 -11.50 9.91
CA VAL A 67 -20.19 -12.56 10.53
C VAL A 67 -21.11 -13.72 10.83
N GLU A 68 -20.80 -14.89 10.27
CA GLU A 68 -21.58 -16.13 10.45
C GLU A 68 -20.62 -17.26 10.85
N GLN A 69 -20.81 -17.83 12.04
CA GLN A 69 -20.03 -18.99 12.52
C GLN A 69 -18.50 -18.75 12.47
N GLY A 70 -18.05 -17.55 12.86
CA GLY A 70 -16.63 -17.20 12.86
C GLY A 70 -16.02 -16.88 11.48
N ASN A 71 -16.86 -16.61 10.47
CA ASN A 71 -16.41 -16.19 9.16
C ASN A 71 -17.02 -14.84 8.79
N LEU A 72 -16.26 -13.99 8.12
CA LEU A 72 -16.85 -12.94 7.30
C LEU A 72 -17.58 -13.58 6.13
N VAL A 73 -18.82 -13.16 5.89
CA VAL A 73 -19.65 -13.63 4.78
C VAL A 73 -20.07 -12.44 3.94
N ILE A 74 -19.52 -12.35 2.72
CA ILE A 74 -19.96 -11.39 1.71
C ILE A 74 -21.02 -12.06 0.85
N THR A 75 -22.23 -11.48 0.80
CA THR A 75 -23.38 -12.06 0.11
C THR A 75 -23.81 -11.20 -1.08
N ALA A 76 -23.69 -11.74 -2.29
CA ALA A 76 -24.34 -11.17 -3.48
C ALA A 76 -25.80 -11.61 -3.53
N LYS A 77 -26.71 -10.66 -3.75
CA LYS A 77 -28.16 -10.91 -3.76
C LYS A 77 -28.82 -10.36 -5.01
N ARG A 78 -29.91 -11.01 -5.43
CA ARG A 78 -30.92 -10.42 -6.31
C ARG A 78 -31.84 -9.55 -5.45
N GLU A 79 -31.57 -8.27 -5.42
CA GLU A 79 -32.26 -7.31 -4.54
C GLU A 79 -32.21 -5.92 -5.19
N ASP A 80 -33.38 -5.32 -5.41
CA ASP A 80 -33.46 -3.99 -6.04
C ASP A 80 -33.18 -2.87 -5.02
N VAL A 81 -32.05 -2.18 -5.19
CA VAL A 81 -31.63 -1.06 -4.34
C VAL A 81 -31.13 0.10 -5.21
N ASN A 82 -31.67 1.29 -4.99
CA ASN A 82 -31.25 2.53 -5.68
C ASN A 82 -31.18 2.42 -7.22
N GLY A 83 -32.06 1.61 -7.82
CA GLY A 83 -32.09 1.40 -9.28
C GLY A 83 -31.16 0.30 -9.79
N PHE A 84 -30.42 -0.35 -8.91
CA PHE A 84 -29.57 -1.51 -9.24
C PHE A 84 -30.28 -2.79 -8.87
N ARG A 85 -30.12 -3.82 -9.70
CA ARG A 85 -30.81 -5.12 -9.59
C ARG A 85 -30.12 -6.09 -8.64
N TYR A 86 -28.84 -5.86 -8.35
CA TYR A 86 -28.02 -6.73 -7.51
C TYR A 86 -27.40 -5.90 -6.38
N THR A 87 -27.22 -6.53 -5.22
CA THR A 87 -26.44 -5.96 -4.12
C THR A 87 -25.31 -6.89 -3.72
N SER A 88 -24.22 -6.32 -3.19
CA SER A 88 -23.10 -7.05 -2.64
C SER A 88 -22.36 -6.19 -1.61
N SER A 89 -21.16 -6.58 -1.21
CA SER A 89 -20.31 -5.75 -0.33
C SER A 89 -18.89 -5.66 -0.86
N ARG A 90 -18.28 -4.48 -0.64
CA ARG A 90 -16.87 -4.17 -0.85
C ARG A 90 -16.37 -3.45 0.39
N MET A 91 -15.24 -3.92 0.92
CA MET A 91 -14.63 -3.38 2.14
C MET A 91 -13.12 -3.27 1.95
N LYS A 92 -12.50 -2.29 2.61
CA LYS A 92 -11.09 -1.96 2.47
C LYS A 92 -10.49 -1.47 3.78
N THR A 93 -9.16 -1.60 3.92
CA THR A 93 -8.42 -1.08 5.07
C THR A 93 -7.78 0.29 4.80
N GLN A 94 -8.12 0.97 3.72
CA GLN A 94 -7.57 2.28 3.34
C GLN A 94 -7.65 3.29 4.48
N GLY A 95 -6.50 3.91 4.82
CA GLY A 95 -6.39 4.89 5.90
C GLY A 95 -6.37 4.32 7.32
N LEU A 96 -6.53 2.99 7.49
CA LEU A 96 -6.57 2.31 8.78
C LEU A 96 -5.44 1.28 8.93
N ALA A 97 -5.16 0.49 7.88
CA ALA A 97 -4.03 -0.43 7.83
C ALA A 97 -3.50 -0.55 6.41
N SER A 98 -2.19 -0.44 6.25
CA SER A 98 -1.47 -0.64 5.00
C SER A 98 -0.15 -1.36 5.27
N PHE A 99 0.36 -2.04 4.25
CA PHE A 99 1.52 -2.92 4.38
C PHE A 99 2.42 -2.78 3.17
N ARG A 100 3.73 -2.89 3.40
CA ARG A 100 4.74 -2.98 2.35
C ARG A 100 5.53 -4.25 2.58
N TYR A 101 5.54 -5.13 1.56
CA TYR A 101 6.22 -6.41 1.59
C TYR A 101 5.67 -7.38 2.67
N GLY A 102 6.22 -8.58 2.71
CA GLY A 102 5.82 -9.62 3.63
C GLY A 102 4.92 -10.68 3.00
N ARG A 103 4.17 -11.37 3.83
CA ARG A 103 3.20 -12.37 3.41
C ARG A 103 1.80 -11.90 3.77
N VAL A 104 0.92 -11.85 2.77
CA VAL A 104 -0.49 -11.50 2.93
C VAL A 104 -1.31 -12.72 2.55
N GLU A 105 -2.15 -13.22 3.45
CA GLU A 105 -2.96 -14.43 3.20
C GLU A 105 -4.37 -14.31 3.74
N ALA A 106 -5.30 -15.00 3.07
CA ALA A 106 -6.65 -15.23 3.56
C ALA A 106 -7.09 -16.66 3.29
N ARG A 107 -7.88 -17.22 4.20
CA ARG A 107 -8.52 -18.52 4.01
C ARG A 107 -9.96 -18.30 3.56
N ILE A 108 -10.25 -18.66 2.31
CA ILE A 108 -11.50 -18.28 1.65
C ILE A 108 -12.13 -19.49 0.99
N ARG A 109 -13.48 -19.51 1.01
CA ARG A 109 -14.33 -20.41 0.23
C ARG A 109 -15.21 -19.59 -0.71
N LEU A 110 -15.20 -19.90 -2.00
CA LEU A 110 -15.85 -19.11 -3.04
C LEU A 110 -17.16 -19.72 -3.52
N PRO A 111 -18.11 -18.91 -3.95
CA PRO A 111 -19.29 -19.40 -4.68
C PRO A 111 -18.95 -19.70 -6.13
N ASN A 112 -19.72 -20.60 -6.73
CA ASN A 112 -19.72 -20.88 -8.18
C ASN A 112 -21.01 -20.36 -8.81
N GLY A 113 -20.92 -19.59 -9.88
CA GLY A 113 -22.07 -19.09 -10.62
C GLY A 113 -21.69 -18.09 -11.70
N SER A 114 -22.30 -18.21 -12.90
CA SER A 114 -22.05 -17.24 -13.96
C SER A 114 -22.33 -15.81 -13.52
N GLY A 115 -21.41 -14.90 -13.82
CA GLY A 115 -21.48 -13.49 -13.49
C GLY A 115 -21.03 -13.16 -12.07
N LEU A 116 -20.52 -14.10 -11.28
CA LEU A 116 -19.90 -13.81 -9.98
C LEU A 116 -18.41 -13.55 -10.14
N TRP A 117 -17.92 -12.54 -9.38
CA TRP A 117 -16.52 -12.14 -9.38
C TRP A 117 -16.07 -11.75 -7.96
N PRO A 118 -15.78 -12.72 -7.09
CA PRO A 118 -15.16 -12.49 -5.79
C PRO A 118 -13.67 -12.20 -5.94
N ALA A 119 -13.16 -11.29 -5.08
CA ALA A 119 -11.77 -10.89 -5.06
C ALA A 119 -11.24 -10.63 -3.64
N PHE A 120 -9.97 -10.99 -3.43
CA PHE A 120 -9.11 -10.59 -2.32
C PHE A 120 -7.84 -10.00 -2.92
N TRP A 121 -7.60 -8.72 -2.68
CA TRP A 121 -6.64 -7.91 -3.40
C TRP A 121 -6.15 -6.70 -2.61
N MET A 122 -5.24 -5.94 -3.19
CA MET A 122 -4.61 -4.78 -2.57
C MET A 122 -4.49 -3.63 -3.58
N LEU A 123 -4.60 -2.38 -3.09
CA LEU A 123 -4.33 -1.16 -3.85
C LEU A 123 -3.30 -0.29 -3.14
N GLY A 124 -2.48 0.40 -3.92
CA GLY A 124 -1.50 1.35 -3.40
C GLY A 124 -2.14 2.46 -2.58
N SER A 125 -1.58 2.73 -1.39
CA SER A 125 -2.13 3.68 -0.42
C SER A 125 -2.14 5.13 -0.91
N ASN A 126 -1.42 5.41 -2.00
CA ASN A 126 -1.36 6.73 -2.65
C ASN A 126 -2.42 6.95 -3.75
N ILE A 127 -3.41 6.05 -3.89
CA ILE A 127 -4.42 6.09 -4.97
C ILE A 127 -5.16 7.44 -5.06
N ASP A 128 -5.41 8.08 -3.93
CA ASP A 128 -6.12 9.36 -3.90
C ASP A 128 -5.29 10.53 -4.51
N ARG A 129 -3.99 10.30 -4.77
CA ARG A 129 -3.06 11.30 -5.35
C ARG A 129 -2.67 11.01 -6.78
N VAL A 130 -2.49 9.74 -7.14
CA VAL A 130 -1.90 9.37 -8.43
C VAL A 130 -2.84 8.64 -9.37
N ASP A 131 -4.02 8.28 -8.91
CA ASP A 131 -5.01 7.46 -9.61
C ASP A 131 -4.49 6.06 -10.01
N TRP A 132 -5.38 5.22 -10.49
CA TRP A 132 -5.06 3.92 -11.08
C TRP A 132 -4.64 4.08 -12.56
N PRO A 133 -3.64 3.35 -13.08
CA PRO A 133 -2.89 2.26 -12.43
C PRO A 133 -1.61 2.70 -11.71
N ARG A 134 -1.30 4.00 -11.63
CA ARG A 134 -0.09 4.56 -11.02
C ARG A 134 0.03 4.33 -9.50
N CYS A 135 -1.05 3.97 -8.84
CA CYS A 135 -0.98 3.54 -7.44
C CYS A 135 -0.44 2.11 -7.27
N GLY A 136 -0.51 1.30 -8.32
CA GLY A 136 -0.26 -0.14 -8.25
C GLY A 136 -1.46 -0.92 -7.70
N GLU A 137 -1.60 -2.19 -8.14
CA GLU A 137 -2.62 -3.14 -7.67
C GLU A 137 -2.04 -4.54 -7.61
N LEU A 138 -2.37 -5.29 -6.58
CA LEU A 138 -1.97 -6.69 -6.39
C LEU A 138 -3.18 -7.54 -6.08
N ASP A 139 -3.60 -8.36 -7.04
CA ASP A 139 -4.69 -9.31 -6.88
C ASP A 139 -4.14 -10.62 -6.34
N ILE A 140 -4.43 -10.91 -5.09
CA ILE A 140 -3.98 -12.13 -4.41
C ILE A 140 -4.84 -13.31 -4.88
N MET A 141 -6.13 -13.07 -5.02
CA MET A 141 -7.10 -14.04 -5.51
C MET A 141 -8.26 -13.35 -6.19
N GLU A 142 -8.47 -13.67 -7.45
CA GLU A 142 -9.69 -13.37 -8.18
C GLU A 142 -10.29 -14.64 -8.76
N HIS A 143 -11.61 -14.73 -8.77
CA HIS A 143 -12.32 -15.85 -9.38
C HIS A 143 -13.49 -15.33 -10.21
N ILE A 144 -13.75 -15.94 -11.36
CA ILE A 144 -14.90 -15.61 -12.20
C ILE A 144 -15.75 -16.84 -12.51
N ASN A 145 -17.05 -16.61 -12.50
CA ASN A 145 -18.04 -17.58 -12.97
C ASN A 145 -18.02 -18.91 -12.20
N SER A 146 -17.81 -20.02 -12.90
CA SER A 146 -17.72 -21.36 -12.33
C SER A 146 -16.41 -22.05 -12.75
N GLU A 147 -15.33 -21.27 -12.89
CA GLU A 147 -14.03 -21.82 -13.25
C GLU A 147 -13.43 -22.62 -12.10
N ASN A 148 -12.64 -23.64 -12.42
CA ASN A 148 -11.92 -24.43 -11.43
C ASN A 148 -10.49 -23.90 -11.20
N GLN A 149 -10.33 -22.59 -11.17
CA GLN A 149 -9.05 -21.89 -10.98
C GLN A 149 -9.30 -20.49 -10.45
N ILE A 150 -8.26 -19.89 -9.91
CA ILE A 150 -8.23 -18.47 -9.55
C ILE A 150 -7.10 -17.77 -10.30
N TYR A 151 -7.08 -16.45 -10.28
CA TYR A 151 -6.08 -15.62 -10.90
C TYR A 151 -5.34 -14.80 -9.86
N GLY A 152 -4.03 -14.70 -10.03
CA GLY A 152 -3.16 -13.75 -9.34
C GLY A 152 -2.61 -12.76 -10.34
N THR A 153 -2.71 -11.46 -10.05
CA THR A 153 -2.36 -10.42 -11.01
C THR A 153 -1.61 -9.29 -10.31
N ALA A 154 -0.71 -8.64 -11.03
CA ALA A 154 -0.18 -7.32 -10.66
C ALA A 154 -0.54 -6.33 -11.78
N HIS A 155 -0.92 -5.11 -11.41
CA HIS A 155 -1.19 -3.99 -12.33
C HIS A 155 -0.38 -2.78 -11.94
N TRP A 156 0.20 -2.08 -12.93
CA TRP A 156 1.02 -0.88 -12.74
C TRP A 156 1.00 0.03 -13.98
N GLU A 157 1.64 1.20 -13.89
CA GLU A 157 1.85 2.10 -15.03
C GLU A 157 3.18 1.77 -15.73
N ASN A 158 3.16 1.55 -17.02
CA ASN A 158 4.37 1.49 -17.86
C ASN A 158 4.05 2.01 -19.26
N ASN A 159 4.05 3.35 -19.43
CA ASN A 159 3.58 4.02 -20.63
C ASN A 159 2.12 3.68 -20.98
N GLY A 160 1.27 3.58 -19.96
CA GLY A 160 -0.09 3.11 -19.95
C GLY A 160 -0.26 1.89 -19.03
N HIS A 161 -1.48 1.42 -18.86
CA HIS A 161 -1.77 0.26 -18.01
C HIS A 161 -1.01 -0.99 -18.46
N ALA A 162 -0.20 -1.54 -17.56
CA ALA A 162 0.47 -2.82 -17.68
C ALA A 162 -0.06 -3.81 -16.65
N SER A 163 -0.05 -5.10 -16.99
CA SER A 163 -0.45 -6.16 -16.06
C SER A 163 0.33 -7.45 -16.33
N TYR A 164 0.48 -8.25 -15.28
CA TYR A 164 1.08 -9.58 -15.35
C TYR A 164 0.24 -10.55 -14.51
N SER A 165 -0.44 -11.49 -15.17
CA SER A 165 -1.43 -12.37 -14.58
C SER A 165 -1.15 -13.84 -14.88
N SER A 166 -1.51 -14.73 -13.97
CA SER A 166 -1.52 -16.18 -14.20
C SER A 166 -2.69 -16.85 -13.51
N PRO A 167 -3.33 -17.84 -14.15
CA PRO A 167 -4.26 -18.74 -13.48
C PRO A 167 -3.49 -19.72 -12.55
N SER A 168 -4.17 -20.16 -11.49
CA SER A 168 -3.70 -21.27 -10.67
C SER A 168 -3.88 -22.61 -11.39
N TYR A 169 -3.41 -23.68 -10.77
CA TYR A 169 -3.80 -25.05 -11.15
C TYR A 169 -5.28 -25.31 -10.86
N ASN A 170 -5.83 -26.41 -11.42
CA ASN A 170 -7.21 -26.83 -11.20
C ASN A 170 -7.51 -27.08 -9.71
N LEU A 171 -8.58 -26.48 -9.20
CA LEU A 171 -8.91 -26.42 -7.78
C LEU A 171 -10.43 -26.39 -7.57
N ASP A 172 -10.95 -27.02 -6.53
CA ASP A 172 -12.35 -26.89 -6.13
C ASP A 172 -12.55 -25.66 -5.25
N VAL A 173 -12.81 -24.52 -5.87
CA VAL A 173 -13.00 -23.23 -5.18
C VAL A 173 -14.14 -23.23 -4.15
N SER A 174 -15.05 -24.24 -4.20
CA SER A 174 -16.13 -24.39 -3.22
C SER A 174 -15.67 -24.96 -1.87
N GLN A 175 -14.42 -25.34 -1.76
CA GLN A 175 -13.74 -25.68 -0.50
C GLN A 175 -12.96 -24.47 0.02
N TYR A 176 -12.54 -24.52 1.31
CA TYR A 176 -11.65 -23.50 1.84
C TYR A 176 -10.23 -23.74 1.36
N HIS A 177 -9.62 -22.69 0.80
CA HIS A 177 -8.22 -22.65 0.43
C HIS A 177 -7.53 -21.45 1.04
N ASN A 178 -6.22 -21.55 1.28
CA ASN A 178 -5.38 -20.43 1.67
C ASN A 178 -4.80 -19.80 0.42
N TYR A 179 -5.20 -18.56 0.16
CA TYR A 179 -4.68 -17.73 -0.93
C TYR A 179 -3.68 -16.74 -0.34
N ALA A 180 -2.48 -16.66 -0.91
CA ALA A 180 -1.45 -15.79 -0.38
C ALA A 180 -0.54 -15.21 -1.45
N ILE A 181 0.06 -14.07 -1.13
CA ILE A 181 1.29 -13.60 -1.76
C ILE A 181 2.43 -13.57 -0.75
N GLU A 182 3.64 -13.79 -1.21
CA GLU A 182 4.89 -13.37 -0.57
C GLU A 182 5.51 -12.32 -1.47
N TRP A 183 5.76 -11.16 -0.91
CA TRP A 183 6.15 -9.98 -1.65
C TRP A 183 7.36 -9.32 -1.01
N ASP A 184 8.37 -9.02 -1.81
CA ASP A 184 9.58 -8.37 -1.39
C ASP A 184 10.11 -7.40 -2.47
N GLU A 185 11.23 -6.75 -2.23
CA GLU A 185 11.83 -5.79 -3.17
C GLU A 185 12.33 -6.42 -4.47
N ASN A 186 12.36 -7.75 -4.55
CA ASN A 186 12.83 -8.46 -5.74
C ASN A 186 11.72 -9.11 -6.53
N GLU A 187 10.71 -9.65 -5.85
CA GLU A 187 9.66 -10.43 -6.52
C GLU A 187 8.37 -10.54 -5.71
N ILE A 188 7.29 -10.84 -6.42
CA ILE A 188 5.98 -11.19 -5.86
C ILE A 188 5.70 -12.63 -6.26
N ARG A 189 5.33 -13.48 -5.28
CA ARG A 189 5.03 -14.90 -5.46
C ARG A 189 3.59 -15.16 -5.01
N TRP A 190 2.80 -15.84 -5.81
CA TRP A 190 1.41 -16.22 -5.49
C TRP A 190 1.31 -17.69 -5.14
N TYR A 191 0.50 -17.97 -4.11
CA TYR A 191 0.34 -19.30 -3.54
C TYR A 191 -1.13 -19.68 -3.36
N VAL A 192 -1.44 -20.98 -3.57
CA VAL A 192 -2.66 -21.60 -3.08
C VAL A 192 -2.25 -22.80 -2.22
N ASP A 193 -2.76 -22.86 -0.98
CA ASP A 193 -2.44 -23.91 0.00
C ASP A 193 -0.92 -24.17 0.16
N GLY A 194 -0.14 -23.09 0.15
CA GLY A 194 1.31 -23.15 0.26
C GLY A 194 2.06 -23.56 -1.01
N ASN A 195 1.34 -23.86 -2.10
CA ASN A 195 1.96 -24.20 -3.38
C ASN A 195 2.03 -22.96 -4.28
N MET A 196 3.25 -22.54 -4.64
CA MET A 196 3.48 -21.42 -5.54
C MET A 196 3.03 -21.79 -6.96
N TYR A 197 2.23 -20.93 -7.58
CA TYR A 197 1.78 -21.11 -8.97
C TYR A 197 2.17 -19.96 -9.90
N HIS A 198 2.56 -18.83 -9.35
CA HIS A 198 2.89 -17.63 -10.12
C HIS A 198 4.00 -16.84 -9.43
N VAL A 199 4.88 -16.19 -10.20
CA VAL A 199 5.95 -15.33 -9.71
C VAL A 199 6.23 -14.21 -10.71
N MET A 200 6.47 -13.00 -10.20
CA MET A 200 6.85 -11.82 -10.96
C MET A 200 8.07 -11.17 -10.33
N SER A 201 9.11 -10.89 -11.14
CA SER A 201 10.24 -10.08 -10.68
C SER A 201 9.92 -8.60 -10.78
N ILE A 202 10.18 -7.87 -9.70
CA ILE A 202 10.08 -6.42 -9.59
C ILE A 202 11.43 -5.77 -9.20
N ALA A 203 12.49 -6.57 -9.16
CA ALA A 203 13.83 -6.14 -8.77
C ALA A 203 14.32 -4.96 -9.61
N ASN A 204 14.85 -3.93 -8.95
CA ASN A 204 15.37 -2.72 -9.59
C ASN A 204 14.35 -2.00 -10.50
N ASN A 205 13.07 -2.04 -10.14
CA ASN A 205 11.97 -1.44 -10.91
C ASN A 205 11.89 -1.96 -12.34
N ALA A 206 12.22 -3.23 -12.55
CA ALA A 206 12.24 -3.84 -13.87
C ALA A 206 10.87 -3.76 -14.54
N GLY A 207 10.78 -3.12 -15.71
CA GLY A 207 9.53 -2.93 -16.44
C GLY A 207 8.64 -1.82 -15.90
N GLY A 208 9.22 -0.86 -15.14
CA GLY A 208 8.48 0.30 -14.59
C GLY A 208 7.59 -0.09 -13.42
N THR A 209 8.06 -0.94 -12.52
CA THR A 209 7.29 -1.50 -11.40
C THR A 209 7.46 -0.73 -10.08
N GLU A 210 7.80 0.56 -10.16
CA GLU A 210 8.02 1.44 -9.01
C GLU A 210 6.83 1.45 -8.04
N GLU A 211 5.61 1.39 -8.57
CA GLU A 211 4.38 1.40 -7.78
C GLU A 211 4.27 0.18 -6.86
N LEU A 212 4.82 -0.96 -7.30
CA LEU A 212 4.76 -2.23 -6.55
C LEU A 212 5.73 -2.27 -5.35
N HIS A 213 6.44 -1.18 -5.09
CA HIS A 213 7.30 -0.98 -3.92
C HIS A 213 6.71 -0.02 -2.88
N ASN A 214 5.45 0.41 -3.04
CA ASN A 214 4.75 1.29 -2.11
C ASN A 214 3.98 0.52 -1.04
N ASP A 215 3.33 1.27 -0.14
CA ASP A 215 2.39 0.68 0.82
C ASP A 215 1.06 0.37 0.14
N PHE A 216 0.45 -0.75 0.49
CA PHE A 216 -0.82 -1.22 -0.05
C PHE A 216 -1.83 -1.49 1.06
N PHE A 217 -3.08 -1.14 0.85
CA PHE A 217 -4.19 -1.52 1.71
C PHE A 217 -4.96 -2.71 1.13
N LEU A 218 -5.65 -3.45 1.99
CA LEU A 218 -6.39 -4.66 1.64
C LEU A 218 -7.81 -4.34 1.16
N LEU A 219 -8.33 -5.17 0.24
CA LEU A 219 -9.70 -5.15 -0.21
C LEU A 219 -10.29 -6.56 -0.25
N LEU A 220 -11.58 -6.65 0.06
CA LEU A 220 -12.43 -7.83 -0.11
C LEU A 220 -13.74 -7.40 -0.74
N ASN A 221 -14.15 -8.05 -1.82
CA ASN A 221 -15.45 -7.81 -2.44
C ASN A 221 -15.96 -9.03 -3.21
N MET A 222 -17.22 -8.96 -3.62
CA MET A 222 -17.77 -9.85 -4.63
C MET A 222 -18.60 -9.03 -5.62
N ALA A 223 -18.07 -8.82 -6.83
CA ALA A 223 -18.77 -8.15 -7.91
C ALA A 223 -19.82 -9.09 -8.54
N VAL A 224 -20.81 -8.49 -9.20
CA VAL A 224 -21.84 -9.20 -9.98
C VAL A 224 -21.87 -8.60 -11.37
N GLY A 225 -21.57 -9.43 -12.38
CA GLY A 225 -21.38 -8.97 -13.75
C GLY A 225 -20.13 -8.11 -13.92
N GLY A 226 -19.92 -7.65 -15.13
CA GLY A 226 -18.80 -6.81 -15.51
C GLY A 226 -18.14 -7.29 -16.79
N GLN A 227 -17.15 -6.54 -17.25
CA GLN A 227 -16.48 -6.83 -18.53
C GLN A 227 -15.80 -8.20 -18.54
N TRP A 228 -15.25 -8.65 -17.42
CA TRP A 228 -14.51 -9.91 -17.34
C TRP A 228 -15.41 -11.13 -17.09
N PRO A 229 -16.27 -11.21 -16.05
CA PRO A 229 -17.17 -12.35 -15.86
C PRO A 229 -18.34 -12.37 -16.86
N GLY A 230 -18.57 -11.26 -17.57
CA GLY A 230 -19.69 -11.08 -18.47
C GLY A 230 -20.96 -10.63 -17.77
N PHE A 231 -22.02 -10.45 -18.56
CA PHE A 231 -23.30 -9.89 -18.09
C PHE A 231 -24.42 -10.94 -18.00
N ASN A 232 -24.09 -12.21 -18.22
CA ASN A 232 -25.06 -13.32 -18.08
C ASN A 232 -25.02 -13.85 -16.64
N ILE A 233 -25.87 -13.29 -15.77
CA ILE A 233 -25.92 -13.65 -14.36
C ILE A 233 -26.84 -14.86 -14.16
N ASP A 234 -26.32 -15.95 -13.58
CA ASP A 234 -27.12 -17.07 -13.13
C ASP A 234 -27.82 -16.73 -11.81
N GLU A 235 -29.01 -16.11 -11.90
CA GLU A 235 -29.79 -15.71 -10.72
C GLU A 235 -30.22 -16.89 -9.85
N SER A 236 -30.21 -18.14 -10.37
CA SER A 236 -30.51 -19.34 -9.57
C SER A 236 -29.45 -19.63 -8.51
N LYS A 237 -28.27 -19.03 -8.63
CA LYS A 237 -27.17 -19.11 -7.67
C LYS A 237 -27.24 -18.03 -6.58
N LEU A 238 -28.13 -17.06 -6.72
CA LEU A 238 -28.30 -16.01 -5.73
C LEU A 238 -29.33 -16.38 -4.65
N PRO A 239 -29.10 -16.08 -3.36
CA PRO A 239 -27.94 -15.38 -2.83
C PRO A 239 -26.68 -16.23 -2.86
N ALA A 240 -25.58 -15.67 -3.39
CA ALA A 240 -24.27 -16.30 -3.42
C ALA A 240 -23.39 -15.79 -2.27
N LYS A 241 -22.62 -16.66 -1.64
CA LYS A 241 -21.84 -16.33 -0.46
C LYS A 241 -20.36 -16.66 -0.64
N MET A 242 -19.49 -15.65 -0.42
CA MET A 242 -18.06 -15.80 -0.21
C MET A 242 -17.81 -15.85 1.29
N TYR A 243 -17.11 -16.86 1.76
CA TYR A 243 -16.77 -17.04 3.19
C TYR A 243 -15.27 -16.81 3.39
N VAL A 244 -14.92 -15.91 4.30
CA VAL A 244 -13.55 -15.62 4.68
C VAL A 244 -13.37 -16.00 6.15
N ASP A 245 -12.54 -17.01 6.43
CA ASP A 245 -12.25 -17.50 7.77
C ASP A 245 -11.36 -16.51 8.52
N TYR A 246 -10.28 -16.06 7.84
CA TYR A 246 -9.38 -15.04 8.34
C TYR A 246 -8.69 -14.29 7.21
N VAL A 247 -8.15 -13.11 7.56
CA VAL A 247 -7.11 -12.41 6.80
C VAL A 247 -5.94 -12.15 7.74
N ARG A 248 -4.72 -12.45 7.30
CA ARG A 248 -3.50 -12.31 8.09
C ARG A 248 -2.38 -11.69 7.27
N VAL A 249 -1.60 -10.83 7.91
CA VAL A 249 -0.41 -10.22 7.32
C VAL A 249 0.78 -10.51 8.22
N TYR A 250 1.86 -10.95 7.59
CA TYR A 250 3.11 -11.32 8.26
C TYR A 250 4.25 -10.52 7.65
N ARG A 251 5.23 -10.16 8.47
CA ARG A 251 6.54 -9.69 8.03
C ARG A 251 7.57 -10.82 8.13
N ASP A 252 8.64 -10.73 7.36
CA ASP A 252 9.80 -11.57 7.56
C ASP A 252 10.62 -11.05 8.76
N ALA A 253 10.68 -11.81 9.85
CA ALA A 253 11.39 -11.40 11.07
C ALA A 253 12.92 -11.30 10.88
N GLU A 254 13.48 -11.91 9.82
CA GLU A 254 14.90 -11.83 9.49
C GLU A 254 15.23 -10.68 8.54
N ARG A 255 14.20 -10.06 7.94
CA ARG A 255 14.36 -8.78 7.25
C ARG A 255 14.39 -7.65 8.26
N PRO A 256 15.26 -6.65 8.05
CA PRO A 256 15.07 -5.37 8.68
C PRO A 256 13.62 -4.96 8.42
N SER A 257 12.87 -4.65 9.47
CA SER A 257 11.45 -4.32 9.34
C SER A 257 11.25 -3.28 8.26
N ASP A 258 10.58 -3.64 7.15
CA ASP A 258 9.94 -2.70 6.22
C ASP A 258 8.61 -2.18 6.81
N GLU A 259 8.52 -2.10 8.15
CA GLU A 259 7.66 -1.12 8.78
C GLU A 259 7.93 0.20 8.03
N PRO A 260 6.93 1.06 7.73
CA PRO A 260 7.19 2.40 7.18
C PRO A 260 8.33 2.95 8.01
N SER A 261 9.52 2.94 7.43
CA SER A 261 10.77 2.75 8.14
C SER A 261 10.75 3.53 9.44
N ASN A 262 10.68 2.85 10.61
CA ASN A 262 11.14 3.43 11.86
C ASN A 262 12.63 3.78 11.73
N ASP A 263 13.21 3.52 10.53
CA ASP A 263 14.55 3.86 10.18
C ASP A 263 14.63 5.34 9.91
N PHE A 264 15.26 5.99 10.84
CA PHE A 264 15.72 7.34 10.63
C PHE A 264 17.02 7.32 9.81
N PRO A 265 17.13 8.23 8.83
CA PRO A 265 16.32 9.44 8.61
C PRO A 265 15.01 9.18 7.85
N LYS A 266 13.87 9.59 8.41
CA LYS A 266 12.56 9.59 7.74
C LYS A 266 12.32 10.94 7.06
N GLN A 267 12.27 10.96 5.73
CA GLN A 267 11.91 12.13 4.95
C GLN A 267 10.40 12.13 4.70
N ILE A 268 9.81 13.31 4.78
CA ILE A 268 8.37 13.56 4.59
C ILE A 268 8.29 14.74 3.63
N GLU A 269 7.63 14.54 2.50
CA GLU A 269 7.39 15.62 1.56
C GLU A 269 6.41 16.63 2.19
N ALA A 270 6.64 17.91 1.95
CA ALA A 270 5.89 18.94 2.65
C ALA A 270 4.41 18.95 2.26
N GLU A 271 4.10 18.58 1.03
CA GLU A 271 2.75 18.46 0.50
C GLU A 271 1.99 17.22 0.99
N ASP A 272 2.67 16.27 1.65
CA ASP A 272 2.05 15.08 2.25
C ASP A 272 1.38 15.36 3.60
N PHE A 273 0.96 16.58 3.84
CA PHE A 273 0.25 16.94 5.07
C PHE A 273 -1.09 16.22 5.20
N SER A 274 -1.42 15.80 6.42
CA SER A 274 -2.74 15.24 6.76
C SER A 274 -3.81 16.32 6.80
N ASN A 275 -3.44 17.54 7.22
CA ASN A 275 -4.32 18.71 7.27
C ASN A 275 -3.50 20.01 7.20
N MET A 276 -4.13 21.10 6.78
CA MET A 276 -3.45 22.40 6.63
C MET A 276 -4.38 23.59 6.77
N LYS A 277 -3.78 24.78 6.90
CA LYS A 277 -4.47 26.06 6.79
C LYS A 277 -3.56 27.09 6.14
N GLY A 278 -4.08 27.77 5.12
CA GLY A 278 -3.49 28.97 4.50
C GLY A 278 -2.47 28.70 3.41
N VAL A 279 -1.86 27.52 3.36
CA VAL A 279 -0.79 27.17 2.42
C VAL A 279 -1.35 26.65 1.09
N GLY A 280 -0.51 26.70 0.03
CA GLY A 280 -0.78 26.10 -1.26
C GLY A 280 0.36 25.19 -1.72
N THR A 281 0.09 24.29 -2.66
CA THR A 281 1.09 23.40 -3.27
C THR A 281 1.34 23.77 -4.73
N GLY A 282 2.53 23.47 -5.21
CA GLY A 282 2.90 23.68 -6.61
C GLY A 282 4.23 23.05 -6.97
N PRO A 283 4.52 22.91 -8.28
CA PRO A 283 5.73 22.24 -8.75
C PRO A 283 7.01 22.82 -8.16
N SER A 284 7.90 21.94 -7.70
CA SER A 284 9.22 22.28 -7.18
C SER A 284 10.29 22.10 -8.26
N ASN A 285 11.23 23.04 -8.34
CA ASN A 285 12.46 22.91 -9.15
C ASN A 285 13.67 22.50 -8.31
N ASP A 286 13.45 21.99 -7.11
CA ASP A 286 14.53 21.41 -6.33
C ASP A 286 15.01 20.08 -6.93
N VAL A 287 16.18 19.63 -6.48
CA VAL A 287 16.71 18.33 -6.89
C VAL A 287 15.75 17.22 -6.42
N GLY A 288 15.26 16.42 -7.35
CA GLY A 288 14.28 15.38 -7.10
C GLY A 288 12.88 15.67 -7.66
N GLY A 289 12.59 16.95 -8.01
CA GLY A 289 11.27 17.32 -8.55
C GLY A 289 10.17 17.25 -7.50
N GLY A 290 8.95 16.87 -7.92
CA GLY A 290 7.76 16.82 -7.05
C GLY A 290 7.08 18.16 -6.89
N ASP A 291 6.23 18.26 -5.89
CA ASP A 291 5.61 19.50 -5.46
C ASP A 291 6.32 20.08 -4.22
N SER A 292 5.96 21.27 -3.85
CA SER A 292 6.39 21.92 -2.60
C SER A 292 5.25 22.75 -2.05
N VAL A 293 5.30 23.05 -0.75
CA VAL A 293 4.36 23.93 -0.10
C VAL A 293 4.88 25.37 -0.17
N GLY A 294 4.04 26.25 -0.68
CA GLY A 294 4.30 27.68 -0.80
C GLY A 294 3.16 28.54 -0.30
N TRP A 295 3.24 29.86 -0.58
CA TRP A 295 2.30 30.87 -0.09
C TRP A 295 2.12 30.83 1.43
N ILE A 296 3.20 30.50 2.14
CA ILE A 296 3.17 30.36 3.59
C ILE A 296 3.22 31.74 4.22
N ASP A 297 2.10 32.17 4.80
CA ASP A 297 1.95 33.42 5.55
C ASP A 297 2.03 33.16 7.06
N THR A 298 2.19 34.24 7.83
CA THR A 298 2.21 34.15 9.30
C THR A 298 0.87 33.63 9.83
N GLY A 299 0.92 32.56 10.60
CA GLY A 299 -0.26 31.90 11.16
C GLY A 299 -0.74 30.67 10.37
N ASP A 300 -0.11 30.38 9.23
CA ASP A 300 -0.37 29.17 8.45
C ASP A 300 0.30 27.95 9.07
N TRP A 301 -0.23 26.78 8.77
CA TRP A 301 0.30 25.53 9.33
C TRP A 301 -0.03 24.30 8.45
N MET A 302 0.77 23.26 8.62
CA MET A 302 0.58 21.92 8.10
C MET A 302 0.71 20.91 9.22
N SER A 303 -0.10 19.83 9.23
CA SER A 303 0.05 18.72 10.17
C SER A 303 0.34 17.42 9.44
N TYR A 304 1.11 16.56 10.10
CA TYR A 304 1.55 15.24 9.61
C TYR A 304 1.26 14.23 10.70
N ASP A 305 0.28 13.37 10.45
CA ASP A 305 -0.27 12.47 11.46
C ASP A 305 0.43 11.10 11.45
N ASN A 306 0.33 10.40 12.60
CA ASN A 306 0.75 9.01 12.77
C ASN A 306 2.25 8.74 12.48
N ILE A 307 3.13 9.68 12.82
CA ILE A 307 4.58 9.48 12.70
C ILE A 307 5.08 8.76 13.95
N ASN A 308 5.54 7.53 13.79
CA ASN A 308 6.10 6.74 14.90
C ASN A 308 7.56 7.10 15.17
N ILE A 309 7.88 7.36 16.44
CA ILE A 309 9.23 7.55 16.97
C ILE A 309 9.57 6.26 17.75
N PRO A 310 10.45 5.39 17.23
CA PRO A 310 10.63 4.05 17.79
C PRO A 310 11.37 4.03 19.11
N THR A 311 12.24 5.00 19.35
CA THR A 311 13.07 5.08 20.57
C THR A 311 13.21 6.51 21.05
N SER A 312 13.16 6.73 22.37
CA SER A 312 13.44 8.04 22.96
C SER A 312 14.89 8.46 22.72
N GLY A 313 15.11 9.77 22.53
CA GLY A 313 16.43 10.33 22.31
C GLY A 313 16.40 11.67 21.59
N ASP A 314 17.59 12.12 21.20
CA ASP A 314 17.75 13.36 20.45
C ASP A 314 17.66 13.08 18.94
N TYR A 315 16.91 13.92 18.26
CA TYR A 315 16.67 13.85 16.83
C TYR A 315 17.00 15.17 16.17
N ARG A 316 17.71 15.11 15.04
CA ARG A 316 17.89 16.24 14.13
C ARG A 316 16.70 16.30 13.18
N ILE A 317 16.10 17.48 13.09
CA ILE A 317 15.04 17.77 12.13
C ILE A 317 15.61 18.69 11.06
N ASP A 318 15.64 18.21 9.83
CA ASP A 318 16.05 18.96 8.66
C ASP A 318 14.80 19.49 7.93
N TYR A 319 14.88 20.70 7.37
CA TYR A 319 13.84 21.33 6.56
C TYR A 319 14.46 21.83 5.27
N ARG A 320 13.90 21.47 4.14
CA ARG A 320 14.30 21.95 2.82
C ARG A 320 13.46 23.15 2.45
N VAL A 321 14.02 24.34 2.59
CA VAL A 321 13.30 25.60 2.49
C VAL A 321 13.87 26.52 1.41
N SER A 322 13.02 27.39 0.85
CA SER A 322 13.43 28.54 0.04
C SER A 322 12.76 29.82 0.52
N SER A 323 13.46 30.95 0.41
CA SER A 323 12.95 32.27 0.77
C SER A 323 13.70 33.36 0.00
N LEU A 324 12.95 34.27 -0.65
CA LEU A 324 13.57 35.36 -1.40
C LEU A 324 14.24 36.39 -0.48
N ASN A 325 13.53 36.83 0.56
CA ASN A 325 13.94 37.94 1.39
C ASN A 325 14.44 37.54 2.79
N GLY A 326 14.20 36.29 3.20
CA GLY A 326 14.39 35.81 4.56
C GLY A 326 13.37 36.40 5.55
N GLY A 327 13.62 36.20 6.83
CA GLY A 327 12.75 36.66 7.91
C GLY A 327 11.66 35.68 8.29
N GLY A 328 11.59 34.53 7.62
CA GLY A 328 10.67 33.44 7.99
C GLY A 328 11.09 32.78 9.30
N ARG A 329 10.10 32.24 10.02
CA ARG A 329 10.31 31.43 11.22
C ARG A 329 9.23 30.37 11.33
N LEU A 330 9.63 29.13 11.51
CA LEU A 330 8.71 28.03 11.78
C LEU A 330 8.88 27.49 13.21
N SER A 331 7.85 26.84 13.74
CA SER A 331 7.94 25.94 14.86
C SER A 331 7.58 24.52 14.45
N LEU A 332 8.26 23.54 15.04
CA LEU A 332 7.79 22.16 15.07
C LEU A 332 7.03 21.96 16.38
N ASP A 333 5.81 21.46 16.28
CA ASP A 333 4.97 21.18 17.42
C ASP A 333 4.29 19.82 17.31
N HIS A 334 3.56 19.39 18.34
CA HIS A 334 2.69 18.25 18.32
C HIS A 334 1.42 18.50 19.15
N SER A 335 0.48 17.54 19.12
CA SER A 335 -0.80 17.63 19.85
C SER A 335 -1.56 18.91 19.48
N SER A 336 -1.71 19.17 18.17
CA SER A 336 -2.41 20.34 17.62
C SER A 336 -1.84 21.69 18.12
N GLY A 337 -0.52 21.80 18.18
CA GLY A 337 0.18 23.03 18.59
C GLY A 337 0.28 23.27 20.10
N SER A 338 -0.24 22.35 20.91
CA SER A 338 -0.21 22.51 22.38
C SER A 338 1.19 22.35 22.98
N THR A 339 2.11 21.69 22.26
CA THR A 339 3.49 21.48 22.69
C THR A 339 4.44 21.83 21.56
N VAL A 340 5.20 22.91 21.72
CA VAL A 340 6.25 23.31 20.78
C VAL A 340 7.54 22.58 21.14
N LEU A 341 8.08 21.86 20.15
CA LEU A 341 9.32 21.09 20.28
C LEU A 341 10.55 21.94 19.96
N GLY A 342 10.41 22.91 19.06
CA GLY A 342 11.52 23.80 18.69
C GLY A 342 11.12 24.83 17.65
N TYR A 343 12.03 25.77 17.40
CA TYR A 343 11.88 26.84 16.42
C TYR A 343 13.06 26.83 15.45
N LEU A 344 12.81 27.30 14.22
CA LEU A 344 13.83 27.47 13.19
C LEU A 344 13.64 28.81 12.47
N ASP A 345 14.69 29.66 12.47
CA ASP A 345 14.71 30.90 11.71
C ASP A 345 15.16 30.63 10.26
N ILE A 346 14.44 31.20 9.29
CA ILE A 346 14.69 31.02 7.88
C ILE A 346 15.24 32.34 7.29
N GLY A 347 16.53 32.34 7.00
CA GLY A 347 17.19 33.44 6.31
C GLY A 347 16.93 33.43 4.81
N ALA A 348 17.33 34.51 4.11
CA ALA A 348 17.25 34.57 2.66
C ALA A 348 18.07 33.43 2.01
N THR A 349 17.47 32.73 1.05
CA THR A 349 18.15 31.72 0.23
C THR A 349 18.58 32.27 -1.12
N GLY A 350 18.05 33.44 -1.51
CA GLY A 350 18.37 34.16 -2.75
C GLY A 350 17.34 33.97 -3.88
N GLY A 351 16.21 33.33 -3.60
CA GLY A 351 15.12 33.13 -4.55
C GLY A 351 14.12 32.11 -4.06
N TRP A 352 12.90 32.13 -4.60
CA TRP A 352 11.85 31.14 -4.34
C TRP A 352 12.19 29.76 -4.90
N ASP A 353 13.17 29.70 -5.82
CA ASP A 353 13.71 28.50 -6.47
C ASP A 353 15.11 28.12 -5.94
N LYS A 354 15.59 28.79 -4.91
CA LYS A 354 16.90 28.54 -4.30
C LYS A 354 16.75 27.85 -2.95
N TRP A 355 16.90 26.56 -2.97
CA TRP A 355 16.64 25.69 -1.83
C TRP A 355 17.86 25.52 -0.94
N LYS A 356 17.64 25.54 0.38
CA LYS A 356 18.64 25.22 1.41
C LYS A 356 18.06 24.28 2.43
N THR A 357 18.89 23.40 2.99
CA THR A 357 18.53 22.58 4.14
C THR A 357 18.98 23.28 5.42
N LEU A 358 18.03 23.51 6.32
CA LEU A 358 18.25 24.07 7.66
C LEU A 358 17.82 23.03 8.69
N SER A 359 18.42 23.06 9.89
CA SER A 359 18.12 22.04 10.90
C SER A 359 18.17 22.56 12.33
N HIS A 360 17.45 21.87 13.21
CA HIS A 360 17.58 21.99 14.66
C HIS A 360 17.48 20.60 15.31
N THR A 361 17.85 20.52 16.59
CA THR A 361 17.73 19.28 17.37
C THR A 361 16.57 19.38 18.34
N VAL A 362 15.81 18.30 18.48
CA VAL A 362 14.72 18.14 19.44
C VAL A 362 14.86 16.83 20.20
N HIS A 363 14.39 16.78 21.44
CA HIS A 363 14.25 15.51 22.16
C HIS A 363 12.86 14.95 21.95
N LEU A 364 12.77 13.68 21.49
CA LEU A 364 11.50 12.97 21.29
C LEU A 364 11.49 11.71 22.17
N ASN A 365 10.34 11.43 22.78
CA ASN A 365 10.09 10.15 23.43
C ASN A 365 9.61 9.12 22.39
N ALA A 366 9.81 7.83 22.66
CA ALA A 366 9.18 6.79 21.85
C ALA A 366 7.66 6.92 21.89
N GLY A 367 7.02 6.76 20.73
CA GLY A 367 5.55 6.90 20.60
C GLY A 367 5.13 7.46 19.25
N THR A 368 3.82 7.51 19.00
CA THR A 368 3.24 8.06 17.79
C THR A 368 2.91 9.53 17.97
N TYR A 369 3.31 10.35 17.00
CA TYR A 369 3.15 11.81 17.01
C TYR A 369 2.28 12.25 15.82
N ASN A 370 1.45 13.26 16.08
CA ASN A 370 0.88 14.12 15.05
C ASN A 370 1.68 15.44 15.12
N PHE A 371 2.67 15.58 14.22
CA PHE A 371 3.51 16.76 14.16
C PHE A 371 2.81 17.90 13.44
N GLY A 372 3.06 19.13 13.89
CA GLY A 372 2.68 20.37 13.22
C GLY A 372 3.91 21.17 12.83
N ILE A 373 3.87 21.77 11.62
CA ILE A 373 4.80 22.82 11.21
C ILE A 373 3.97 24.11 11.10
N TYR A 374 4.21 25.06 12.00
CA TYR A 374 3.48 26.30 12.08
C TYR A 374 4.36 27.48 11.70
N ALA A 375 3.88 28.35 10.83
CA ALA A 375 4.57 29.56 10.42
C ALA A 375 4.41 30.67 11.48
N GLN A 376 5.36 30.78 12.39
CA GLN A 376 5.45 31.90 13.33
C GLN A 376 5.64 33.22 12.59
N GLN A 377 6.37 33.18 11.47
CA GLN A 377 6.52 34.26 10.51
C GLN A 377 6.66 33.62 9.12
N GLY A 378 5.81 34.05 8.18
CA GLY A 378 5.78 33.52 6.83
C GLY A 378 6.92 34.01 5.93
N GLY A 379 6.78 33.85 4.61
CA GLY A 379 7.74 34.31 3.61
C GLY A 379 8.79 33.26 3.24
N PHE A 380 8.42 32.00 3.30
CA PHE A 380 9.23 30.88 2.85
C PHE A 380 8.38 29.82 2.15
N ASN A 381 9.04 28.92 1.39
CA ASN A 381 8.46 27.68 0.90
C ASN A 381 9.14 26.50 1.61
N LEU A 382 8.45 25.36 1.67
CA LEU A 382 8.95 24.11 2.23
C LEU A 382 8.77 23.00 1.19
N ASN A 383 9.87 22.27 0.87
CA ASN A 383 9.84 21.17 -0.08
C ASN A 383 9.65 19.82 0.66
N TRP A 384 10.49 19.56 1.63
CA TRP A 384 10.40 18.40 2.51
C TRP A 384 10.97 18.70 3.88
N TRP A 385 10.64 17.86 4.84
CA TRP A 385 11.32 17.84 6.14
C TRP A 385 11.72 16.41 6.51
N ARG A 386 12.71 16.27 7.38
CA ARG A 386 13.30 14.96 7.65
C ARG A 386 13.68 14.84 9.12
N ILE A 387 13.36 13.70 9.70
CA ILE A 387 13.70 13.34 11.08
C ILE A 387 14.87 12.35 11.02
N SER A 388 15.94 12.63 11.75
CA SER A 388 17.12 11.76 11.85
C SER A 388 17.47 11.56 13.32
N LYS A 389 17.62 10.32 13.76
CA LYS A 389 18.12 10.03 15.12
C LYS A 389 19.59 10.40 15.22
N LEU A 390 20.02 11.03 16.33
CA LEU A 390 21.40 11.38 16.64
C LEU A 390 22.10 10.29 17.45
#